data_ddc2724b18011a22edf5bc901fa8bda9
#
_entry.id   ddc2724b18011a22edf5bc901fa8bda9
#
_cell.length_a   1.000
_cell.length_b   1.000
_cell.length_c   1.000
_cell.angle_alpha   90.00
_cell.angle_beta   90.00
_cell.angle_gamma   90.00
#
_symmetry.space_group_name_H-M   'P 1'
#
loop_
_entity.id
_entity.type
_entity.pdbx_description
1 polymer ?
#
loop_
_entity_poly.entity_id
_entity_poly.type
_entity_poly.pdbx_seq_one_letter_code
_entity_poly.pdbx_strand_id
1 'polypeptide(L)'
;MDKSDPRYLEVFFQIHDGLPREAPGDAASARRALAALGDLPPEPLVLDLGCGPGAATTLLARETAGRVVGLDLHGPFLRDVKERARQAGVGSRVHAVRGNMEGPPFAPATFDLVWSEGALYSVGFGRGLGSARDLLRPGGYLVASEAVWLVSEPPQEIRRWWQDEYPAIAPVNATLDVVTARGLAVLEHFTLPASAWWEYYEPLEARLAELQQRHAGDGAALEVLEEARVEVEMYRRFGWSYGYELFICRRA
;
A
#
# COMPACT_ATOMS: atom_id res chain seq x y z
N MET A 1 -23.48 -4.66 -0.68
CA MET A 1 -23.71 -4.29 0.76
C MET A 1 -23.08 -2.93 1.03
N ASP A 2 -23.58 -2.13 2.02
CA ASP A 2 -22.90 -0.89 2.44
C ASP A 2 -21.54 -1.22 3.07
N LYS A 3 -20.45 -0.59 2.57
CA LYS A 3 -19.07 -0.82 3.07
C LYS A 3 -18.86 -0.39 4.54
N SER A 4 -19.82 0.34 5.14
CA SER A 4 -19.82 0.67 6.58
C SER A 4 -20.61 -0.33 7.45
N ASP A 5 -21.30 -1.29 6.85
CA ASP A 5 -22.05 -2.32 7.57
C ASP A 5 -21.09 -3.19 8.41
N PRO A 6 -21.37 -3.43 9.71
CA PRO A 6 -20.55 -4.29 10.55
C PRO A 6 -20.30 -5.69 9.98
N ARG A 7 -21.29 -6.26 9.27
CA ARG A 7 -21.16 -7.58 8.64
C ARG A 7 -20.23 -7.52 7.42
N TYR A 8 -20.31 -6.44 6.61
CA TYR A 8 -19.36 -6.19 5.54
C TYR A 8 -17.94 -6.16 6.09
N LEU A 9 -17.71 -5.33 7.10
CA LEU A 9 -16.37 -5.16 7.71
C LEU A 9 -15.84 -6.47 8.31
N GLU A 10 -16.70 -7.27 8.95
CA GLU A 10 -16.31 -8.57 9.50
C GLU A 10 -15.80 -9.50 8.38
N VAL A 11 -16.54 -9.64 7.28
CA VAL A 11 -16.15 -10.49 6.16
C VAL A 11 -14.94 -9.91 5.43
N PHE A 12 -14.90 -8.60 5.22
CA PHE A 12 -13.76 -7.91 4.65
C PHE A 12 -12.46 -8.23 5.41
N PHE A 13 -12.46 -8.10 6.73
CA PHE A 13 -11.27 -8.44 7.50
C PHE A 13 -10.95 -9.94 7.49
N GLN A 14 -11.96 -10.83 7.38
CA GLN A 14 -11.68 -12.25 7.20
C GLN A 14 -10.98 -12.54 5.87
N ILE A 15 -11.26 -11.78 4.80
CA ILE A 15 -10.57 -11.89 3.52
C ILE A 15 -9.10 -11.48 3.67
N HIS A 16 -8.83 -10.40 4.37
CA HIS A 16 -7.52 -9.75 4.45
C HIS A 16 -6.63 -10.31 5.57
N ASP A 17 -7.21 -10.79 6.68
CA ASP A 17 -6.44 -11.33 7.80
C ASP A 17 -5.60 -12.55 7.40
N GLY A 18 -4.28 -12.46 7.64
CA GLY A 18 -3.32 -13.53 7.36
C GLY A 18 -2.75 -13.52 5.94
N LEU A 19 -3.15 -12.58 5.08
CA LEU A 19 -2.50 -12.39 3.80
C LEU A 19 -1.04 -11.91 3.97
N PRO A 20 -0.15 -12.22 3.00
CA PRO A 20 1.23 -11.74 3.05
C PRO A 20 1.33 -10.22 2.87
N ARG A 21 0.39 -9.59 2.18
CA ARG A 21 0.30 -8.15 1.89
C ARG A 21 -1.14 -7.76 1.56
N GLU A 22 -1.42 -6.45 1.61
CA GLU A 22 -2.75 -5.89 1.38
C GLU A 22 -2.85 -5.06 0.09
N ALA A 23 -1.80 -5.04 -0.70
CA ALA A 23 -1.73 -4.32 -1.96
C ALA A 23 -0.65 -4.91 -2.87
N PRO A 24 -0.70 -4.66 -4.19
CA PRO A 24 0.36 -5.01 -5.12
C PRO A 24 1.71 -4.44 -4.71
N GLY A 25 2.75 -5.25 -4.87
CA GLY A 25 4.14 -4.90 -4.55
C GLY A 25 5.01 -6.14 -4.47
N ASP A 26 6.31 -5.98 -4.59
CA ASP A 26 7.29 -7.07 -4.49
C ASP A 26 8.63 -6.60 -3.94
N ALA A 27 9.45 -7.55 -3.52
CA ALA A 27 10.75 -7.25 -2.94
C ALA A 27 11.75 -6.66 -3.95
N ALA A 28 11.63 -6.99 -5.24
CA ALA A 28 12.53 -6.47 -6.27
C ALA A 28 12.25 -4.99 -6.54
N SER A 29 10.97 -4.63 -6.68
CA SER A 29 10.53 -3.24 -6.83
C SER A 29 10.90 -2.39 -5.61
N ALA A 30 10.71 -2.91 -4.41
CA ALA A 30 11.10 -2.20 -3.19
C ALA A 30 12.62 -1.97 -3.10
N ARG A 31 13.46 -2.97 -3.47
CA ARG A 31 14.92 -2.80 -3.54
C ARG A 31 15.33 -1.81 -4.61
N ARG A 32 14.68 -1.83 -5.79
CA ARG A 32 14.92 -0.82 -6.83
C ARG A 32 14.64 0.59 -6.32
N ALA A 33 13.52 0.77 -5.62
CA ALA A 33 13.16 2.07 -5.05
C ALA A 33 14.17 2.51 -3.97
N LEU A 34 14.60 1.60 -3.08
CA LEU A 34 15.67 1.89 -2.11
C LEU A 34 16.99 2.28 -2.77
N ALA A 35 17.36 1.62 -3.86
CA ALA A 35 18.58 1.92 -4.60
C ALA A 35 18.53 3.27 -5.33
N ALA A 36 17.33 3.77 -5.66
CA ALA A 36 17.13 5.09 -6.26
C ALA A 36 17.14 6.24 -5.24
N LEU A 37 17.13 5.93 -3.93
CA LEU A 37 17.32 6.93 -2.89
C LEU A 37 18.79 7.41 -2.91
N GLY A 38 19.00 8.67 -2.59
CA GLY A 38 20.35 9.19 -2.35
C GLY A 38 20.87 8.79 -0.96
N ASP A 39 21.69 9.66 -0.37
CA ASP A 39 22.33 9.41 0.91
C ASP A 39 21.32 9.36 2.05
N LEU A 40 20.95 8.15 2.50
CA LEU A 40 20.30 7.93 3.77
C LEU A 40 21.34 7.90 4.89
N PRO A 41 20.98 8.31 6.14
CA PRO A 41 21.82 8.05 7.30
C PRO A 41 22.16 6.56 7.44
N PRO A 42 23.30 6.18 8.04
CA PRO A 42 23.66 4.78 8.24
C PRO A 42 22.59 3.97 9.01
N GLU A 43 21.92 4.61 9.95
CA GLU A 43 20.79 4.05 10.72
C GLU A 43 19.55 4.93 10.57
N PRO A 44 18.86 4.88 9.40
CA PRO A 44 17.71 5.76 9.17
C PRO A 44 16.53 5.44 10.06
N LEU A 45 15.76 6.46 10.42
CA LEU A 45 14.44 6.27 11.00
C LEU A 45 13.40 6.26 9.89
N VAL A 46 12.78 5.11 9.69
CA VAL A 46 11.84 4.83 8.61
C VAL A 46 10.42 4.71 9.15
N LEU A 47 9.45 5.33 8.48
CA LEU A 47 8.02 5.11 8.71
C LEU A 47 7.44 4.34 7.52
N ASP A 48 6.79 3.22 7.80
CA ASP A 48 5.91 2.50 6.86
C ASP A 48 4.46 2.89 7.20
N LEU A 49 3.89 3.77 6.38
CA LEU A 49 2.61 4.44 6.60
C LEU A 49 1.48 3.67 5.90
N GLY A 50 0.60 3.03 6.67
CA GLY A 50 -0.35 2.05 6.18
C GLY A 50 0.35 0.71 5.93
N CYS A 51 1.08 0.21 6.93
CA CYS A 51 2.00 -0.92 6.78
C CYS A 51 1.31 -2.28 6.55
N GLY A 52 -0.01 -2.38 6.75
CA GLY A 52 -0.72 -3.65 6.67
C GLY A 52 -0.05 -4.73 7.55
N PRO A 53 0.05 -5.99 7.06
CA PRO A 53 0.68 -7.09 7.79
C PRO A 53 2.23 -7.03 7.80
N GLY A 54 2.84 -5.96 7.25
CA GLY A 54 4.26 -5.65 7.41
C GLY A 54 5.21 -6.27 6.40
N ALA A 55 4.75 -6.52 5.18
CA ALA A 55 5.62 -6.99 4.09
C ALA A 55 6.75 -5.99 3.82
N ALA A 56 6.40 -4.73 3.53
CA ALA A 56 7.36 -3.65 3.32
C ALA A 56 8.14 -3.32 4.61
N THR A 57 7.47 -3.21 5.77
CA THR A 57 8.12 -2.97 7.08
C THR A 57 9.28 -3.93 7.34
N THR A 58 9.06 -5.23 7.13
CA THR A 58 10.07 -6.26 7.38
C THR A 58 11.21 -6.19 6.36
N LEU A 59 10.89 -5.95 5.09
CA LEU A 59 11.89 -5.77 4.04
C LEU A 59 12.77 -4.54 4.33
N LEU A 60 12.18 -3.39 4.62
CA LEU A 60 12.91 -2.15 4.95
C LEU A 60 13.86 -2.35 6.13
N ALA A 61 13.42 -3.07 7.17
CA ALA A 61 14.27 -3.39 8.31
C ALA A 61 15.41 -4.37 7.97
N ARG A 62 15.28 -5.19 6.94
CA ARG A 62 16.35 -6.08 6.45
C ARG A 62 17.35 -5.37 5.54
N GLU A 63 16.85 -4.48 4.68
CA GLU A 63 17.67 -3.79 3.68
C GLU A 63 18.35 -2.53 4.24
N THR A 64 17.88 -1.99 5.36
CA THR A 64 18.50 -0.86 6.05
C THR A 64 19.03 -1.28 7.42
N ALA A 65 20.02 -0.57 7.96
CA ALA A 65 20.46 -0.77 9.34
C ALA A 65 19.60 -0.01 10.35
N GLY A 66 18.59 0.74 9.87
CA GLY A 66 17.77 1.67 10.64
C GLY A 66 16.67 1.01 11.46
N ARG A 67 15.91 1.86 12.15
CA ARG A 67 14.67 1.50 12.84
C ARG A 67 13.49 1.77 11.93
N VAL A 68 12.54 0.83 11.89
CA VAL A 68 11.32 0.94 11.09
C VAL A 68 10.11 0.98 12.00
N VAL A 69 9.28 1.99 11.83
CA VAL A 69 7.98 2.13 12.49
C VAL A 69 6.92 1.78 11.46
N GLY A 70 6.16 0.71 11.68
CA GLY A 70 4.96 0.39 10.90
C GLY A 70 3.75 1.00 11.59
N LEU A 71 2.98 1.84 10.86
CA LEU A 71 1.74 2.42 11.36
C LEU A 71 0.57 1.85 10.56
N ASP A 72 -0.43 1.35 11.28
CA ASP A 72 -1.70 0.90 10.71
C ASP A 72 -2.85 1.10 11.69
N LEU A 73 -4.08 1.19 11.18
CA LEU A 73 -5.28 1.29 12.00
C LEU A 73 -5.74 -0.08 12.51
N HIS A 74 -5.51 -1.14 11.72
CA HIS A 74 -6.00 -2.49 12.00
C HIS A 74 -5.05 -3.24 12.94
N GLY A 75 -5.53 -3.50 14.18
CA GLY A 75 -4.73 -4.13 15.22
C GLY A 75 -4.20 -5.54 14.88
N PRO A 76 -4.94 -6.42 14.20
CA PRO A 76 -4.45 -7.71 13.73
C PRO A 76 -3.18 -7.60 12.87
N PHE A 77 -3.14 -6.71 11.87
CA PHE A 77 -1.95 -6.49 11.05
C PHE A 77 -0.70 -6.13 11.86
N LEU A 78 -0.87 -5.34 12.91
CA LEU A 78 0.25 -4.96 13.79
C LEU A 78 0.81 -6.14 14.61
N ARG A 79 0.01 -7.18 14.85
CA ARG A 79 0.51 -8.45 15.41
C ARG A 79 1.35 -9.21 14.39
N ASP A 80 0.89 -9.23 13.12
CA ASP A 80 1.61 -9.85 12.02
C ASP A 80 2.94 -9.15 11.73
N VAL A 81 2.97 -7.81 11.75
CA VAL A 81 4.22 -7.01 11.68
C VAL A 81 5.25 -7.50 12.70
N LYS A 82 4.84 -7.63 13.97
CA LYS A 82 5.75 -8.05 15.05
C LYS A 82 6.24 -9.48 14.85
N GLU A 83 5.33 -10.38 14.47
CA GLU A 83 5.69 -11.79 14.27
C GLU A 83 6.60 -11.97 13.06
N ARG A 84 6.31 -11.30 11.92
CA ARG A 84 7.18 -11.30 10.74
C ARG A 84 8.57 -10.75 11.03
N ALA A 85 8.63 -9.62 11.73
CA ALA A 85 9.91 -9.02 12.12
C ALA A 85 10.73 -9.94 13.03
N ARG A 86 10.07 -10.64 13.96
CA ARG A 86 10.71 -11.65 14.84
C ARG A 86 11.26 -12.82 14.01
N GLN A 87 10.46 -13.36 13.10
CA GLN A 87 10.87 -14.49 12.23
C GLN A 87 12.01 -14.10 11.29
N ALA A 88 12.02 -12.83 10.83
CA ALA A 88 13.08 -12.28 9.98
C ALA A 88 14.36 -11.86 10.75
N GLY A 89 14.38 -12.00 12.09
CA GLY A 89 15.53 -11.61 12.92
C GLY A 89 15.74 -10.10 13.07
N VAL A 90 14.73 -9.28 12.72
CA VAL A 90 14.80 -7.80 12.79
C VAL A 90 13.88 -7.20 13.86
N GLY A 91 13.29 -8.02 14.72
CA GLY A 91 12.27 -7.59 15.68
C GLY A 91 12.71 -6.51 16.66
N SER A 92 14.00 -6.40 16.98
CA SER A 92 14.53 -5.33 17.84
C SER A 92 14.53 -3.93 17.18
N ARG A 93 14.42 -3.86 15.86
CA ARG A 93 14.45 -2.62 15.08
C ARG A 93 13.09 -2.25 14.46
N VAL A 94 12.07 -3.10 14.66
CA VAL A 94 10.71 -2.88 14.13
C VAL A 94 9.75 -2.53 15.26
N HIS A 95 9.02 -1.44 15.10
CA HIS A 95 8.03 -0.95 16.04
C HIS A 95 6.67 -0.84 15.34
N ALA A 96 5.66 -1.53 15.86
CA ALA A 96 4.29 -1.47 15.34
C ALA A 96 3.46 -0.50 16.17
N VAL A 97 2.90 0.51 15.53
CA VAL A 97 2.12 1.60 16.15
C VAL A 97 0.71 1.60 15.57
N ARG A 98 -0.30 1.56 16.43
CA ARG A 98 -1.68 1.74 15.99
C ARG A 98 -2.01 3.21 15.87
N GLY A 99 -2.43 3.65 14.68
CA GLY A 99 -2.79 5.04 14.44
C GLY A 99 -3.47 5.26 13.09
N ASN A 100 -4.14 6.40 12.97
CA ASN A 100 -4.75 6.84 11.74
C ASN A 100 -3.75 7.68 10.93
N MET A 101 -3.59 7.36 9.64
CA MET A 101 -2.70 8.11 8.74
C MET A 101 -3.23 9.52 8.39
N GLU A 102 -4.50 9.83 8.66
CA GLU A 102 -5.02 11.21 8.57
C GLU A 102 -4.43 12.14 9.64
N GLY A 103 -4.06 11.60 10.79
CA GLY A 103 -3.42 12.30 11.89
C GLY A 103 -2.40 11.39 12.57
N PRO A 104 -1.26 11.09 11.91
CA PRO A 104 -0.27 10.18 12.48
C PRO A 104 0.29 10.73 13.80
N PRO A 105 0.47 9.88 14.83
CA PRO A 105 0.87 10.33 16.17
C PRO A 105 2.38 10.60 16.27
N PHE A 106 2.93 11.31 15.29
CA PHE A 106 4.35 11.64 15.21
C PHE A 106 4.56 13.15 15.05
N ALA A 107 5.66 13.66 15.59
CA ALA A 107 6.05 15.03 15.37
C ALA A 107 6.47 15.27 13.90
N PRO A 108 6.26 16.46 13.34
CA PRO A 108 6.80 16.83 12.05
C PRO A 108 8.33 16.66 11.98
N ALA A 109 8.85 16.47 10.78
CA ALA A 109 10.30 16.37 10.53
C ALA A 109 11.00 15.28 11.39
N THR A 110 10.37 14.13 11.58
CA THR A 110 10.87 13.03 12.42
C THR A 110 11.64 11.99 11.62
N PHE A 111 11.17 11.64 10.41
CA PHE A 111 11.65 10.48 9.64
C PHE A 111 12.62 10.86 8.54
N ASP A 112 13.59 10.00 8.29
CA ASP A 112 14.51 10.10 7.16
C ASP A 112 13.89 9.55 5.87
N LEU A 113 13.03 8.53 6.01
CA LEU A 113 12.27 7.90 4.93
C LEU A 113 10.83 7.63 5.40
N VAL A 114 9.86 8.01 4.57
CA VAL A 114 8.48 7.56 4.67
C VAL A 114 8.18 6.65 3.48
N TRP A 115 7.61 5.49 3.76
CA TRP A 115 7.22 4.47 2.79
C TRP A 115 5.72 4.24 2.87
N SER A 116 5.04 4.07 1.73
CA SER A 116 3.60 3.76 1.70
C SER A 116 3.22 3.06 0.41
N GLU A 117 2.96 1.77 0.46
CA GLU A 117 2.49 0.99 -0.68
C GLU A 117 0.97 0.77 -0.60
N GLY A 118 0.23 1.20 -1.62
CA GLY A 118 -1.20 0.96 -1.76
C GLY A 118 -2.05 1.43 -0.58
N ALA A 119 -1.69 2.54 0.09
CA ALA A 119 -2.39 2.97 1.30
C ALA A 119 -2.87 4.44 1.25
N LEU A 120 -2.11 5.36 0.65
CA LEU A 120 -2.42 6.79 0.70
C LEU A 120 -3.74 7.17 0.00
N TYR A 121 -4.20 6.37 -0.94
CA TYR A 121 -5.48 6.58 -1.62
C TYR A 121 -6.67 6.65 -0.64
N SER A 122 -6.62 5.89 0.46
CA SER A 122 -7.71 5.78 1.44
C SER A 122 -8.02 7.11 2.16
N VAL A 123 -7.03 8.01 2.24
CA VAL A 123 -7.19 9.36 2.80
C VAL A 123 -7.17 10.44 1.70
N GLY A 124 -7.12 10.02 0.44
CA GLY A 124 -6.90 10.85 -0.74
C GLY A 124 -5.42 11.11 -0.99
N PHE A 125 -4.90 10.59 -2.12
CA PHE A 125 -3.47 10.54 -2.42
C PHE A 125 -2.73 11.86 -2.17
N GLY A 126 -3.23 12.98 -2.74
CA GLY A 126 -2.61 14.28 -2.54
C GLY A 126 -2.58 14.76 -1.08
N ARG A 127 -3.56 14.41 -0.25
CA ARG A 127 -3.58 14.71 1.18
C ARG A 127 -2.58 13.84 1.92
N GLY A 128 -2.58 12.53 1.63
CA GLY A 128 -1.64 11.57 2.18
C GLY A 128 -0.18 11.95 1.91
N LEU A 129 0.13 12.37 0.66
CA LEU A 129 1.47 12.88 0.31
C LEU A 129 1.87 14.10 1.16
N GLY A 130 0.94 15.04 1.38
CA GLY A 130 1.20 16.21 2.22
C GLY A 130 1.52 15.82 3.66
N SER A 131 0.73 14.93 4.26
CA SER A 131 0.96 14.41 5.60
C SER A 131 2.29 13.65 5.70
N ALA A 132 2.59 12.79 4.74
CA ALA A 132 3.84 12.04 4.67
C ALA A 132 5.06 12.98 4.54
N ARG A 133 4.98 14.00 3.67
CA ARG A 133 6.02 15.02 3.51
C ARG A 133 6.30 15.76 4.81
N ASP A 134 5.26 16.13 5.56
CA ASP A 134 5.44 16.91 6.80
C ASP A 134 6.11 16.08 7.90
N LEU A 135 6.00 14.77 7.86
CA LEU A 135 6.70 13.85 8.75
C LEU A 135 8.17 13.67 8.40
N LEU A 136 8.56 13.91 7.15
CA LEU A 136 9.96 13.82 6.71
C LEU A 136 10.81 14.96 7.24
N ARG A 137 12.04 14.69 7.56
CA ARG A 137 13.09 15.72 7.74
C ARG A 137 13.32 16.49 6.43
N PRO A 138 13.78 17.73 6.47
CA PRO A 138 14.27 18.40 5.26
C PRO A 138 15.31 17.52 4.53
N GLY A 139 15.13 17.32 3.23
CA GLY A 139 15.95 16.42 2.44
C GLY A 139 15.66 14.94 2.60
N GLY A 140 14.73 14.54 3.44
CA GLY A 140 14.27 13.14 3.58
C GLY A 140 13.49 12.64 2.37
N TYR A 141 13.26 11.33 2.32
CA TYR A 141 12.70 10.65 1.14
C TYR A 141 11.29 10.11 1.39
N LEU A 142 10.47 10.14 0.34
CA LEU A 142 9.18 9.47 0.28
C LEU A 142 9.18 8.45 -0.85
N VAL A 143 8.75 7.23 -0.55
CA VAL A 143 8.37 6.23 -1.55
C VAL A 143 6.89 5.92 -1.37
N ALA A 144 6.10 6.10 -2.43
CA ALA A 144 4.66 5.83 -2.38
C ALA A 144 4.18 5.23 -3.69
N SER A 145 3.24 4.30 -3.63
CA SER A 145 2.56 3.79 -4.82
C SER A 145 1.13 4.30 -4.91
N GLU A 146 0.65 4.46 -6.15
CA GLU A 146 -0.70 4.92 -6.47
C GLU A 146 -1.22 4.23 -7.72
N ALA A 147 -2.54 3.99 -7.77
CA ALA A 147 -3.22 3.46 -8.94
C ALA A 147 -3.25 4.50 -10.07
N VAL A 148 -2.83 4.08 -11.26
CA VAL A 148 -2.75 4.98 -12.43
C VAL A 148 -3.23 4.29 -13.70
N TRP A 149 -3.69 5.11 -14.66
CA TRP A 149 -3.91 4.66 -16.02
C TRP A 149 -2.59 4.57 -16.78
N LEU A 150 -2.34 3.41 -17.41
CA LEU A 150 -1.15 3.15 -18.24
C LEU A 150 -1.40 3.47 -19.72
N VAL A 151 -2.65 3.66 -20.09
CA VAL A 151 -3.07 3.99 -21.46
C VAL A 151 -3.99 5.21 -21.46
N SER A 152 -3.99 5.97 -22.55
CA SER A 152 -4.83 7.17 -22.69
C SER A 152 -6.31 6.87 -22.79
N GLU A 153 -6.68 5.73 -23.36
CA GLU A 153 -8.05 5.32 -23.59
C GLU A 153 -8.33 3.91 -23.01
N PRO A 154 -8.48 3.79 -21.69
CA PRO A 154 -8.83 2.50 -21.08
C PRO A 154 -10.20 2.01 -21.56
N PRO A 155 -10.43 0.70 -21.70
CA PRO A 155 -11.74 0.15 -22.05
C PRO A 155 -12.86 0.65 -21.13
N GLN A 156 -14.05 0.84 -21.69
CA GLN A 156 -15.17 1.44 -20.96
C GLN A 156 -15.56 0.64 -19.70
N GLU A 157 -15.46 -0.69 -19.75
CA GLU A 157 -15.80 -1.57 -18.64
C GLU A 157 -14.91 -1.26 -17.41
N ILE A 158 -13.58 -1.25 -17.59
CA ILE A 158 -12.66 -1.00 -16.48
C ILE A 158 -12.69 0.46 -16.02
N ARG A 159 -13.00 1.42 -16.90
CA ARG A 159 -13.20 2.83 -16.49
C ARG A 159 -14.41 2.97 -15.56
N ARG A 160 -15.52 2.28 -15.85
CA ARG A 160 -16.70 2.30 -14.98
C ARG A 160 -16.40 1.67 -13.63
N TRP A 161 -15.75 0.53 -13.62
CA TRP A 161 -15.36 -0.15 -12.38
C TRP A 161 -14.49 0.75 -11.48
N TRP A 162 -13.44 1.38 -12.03
CA TRP A 162 -12.60 2.32 -11.28
C TRP A 162 -13.35 3.60 -10.87
N GLN A 163 -14.34 4.05 -11.65
CA GLN A 163 -15.18 5.18 -11.27
C GLN A 163 -15.99 4.91 -10.00
N ASP A 164 -16.38 3.67 -9.78
CA ASP A 164 -17.13 3.25 -8.60
C ASP A 164 -16.18 2.96 -7.42
N GLU A 165 -15.03 2.32 -7.65
CA GLU A 165 -14.09 1.92 -6.60
C GLU A 165 -13.13 3.04 -6.18
N TYR A 166 -12.53 3.74 -7.13
CA TYR A 166 -11.58 4.82 -6.89
C TYR A 166 -11.61 5.87 -8.02
N PRO A 167 -12.57 6.80 -8.00
CA PRO A 167 -12.75 7.79 -9.08
C PRO A 167 -11.57 8.75 -9.26
N ALA A 168 -10.62 8.78 -8.32
CA ALA A 168 -9.43 9.63 -8.39
C ALA A 168 -8.28 9.02 -9.23
N ILE A 169 -8.42 7.78 -9.74
CA ILE A 169 -7.41 7.19 -10.63
C ILE A 169 -7.15 8.10 -11.83
N ALA A 170 -5.88 8.37 -12.11
CA ALA A 170 -5.45 9.33 -13.13
C ALA A 170 -4.26 8.78 -13.95
N PRO A 171 -3.97 9.34 -15.14
CA PRO A 171 -2.73 9.01 -15.85
C PRO A 171 -1.48 9.37 -15.04
N VAL A 172 -0.36 8.68 -15.30
CA VAL A 172 0.92 8.87 -14.59
C VAL A 172 1.35 10.33 -14.54
N ASN A 173 1.26 11.07 -15.67
CA ASN A 173 1.66 12.47 -15.72
C ASN A 173 0.80 13.37 -14.80
N ALA A 174 -0.51 13.16 -14.75
CA ALA A 174 -1.38 13.92 -13.84
C ALA A 174 -1.08 13.59 -12.37
N THR A 175 -0.74 12.34 -12.06
CA THR A 175 -0.32 11.93 -10.71
C THR A 175 1.03 12.54 -10.32
N LEU A 176 1.98 12.65 -11.25
CA LEU A 176 3.25 13.38 -11.06
C LEU A 176 3.02 14.86 -10.73
N ASP A 177 2.05 15.52 -11.38
CA ASP A 177 1.67 16.88 -11.05
C ASP A 177 1.14 17.01 -9.61
N VAL A 178 0.36 16.03 -9.14
CA VAL A 178 -0.09 15.97 -7.75
C VAL A 178 1.09 15.83 -6.79
N VAL A 179 2.07 14.97 -7.10
CA VAL A 179 3.27 14.76 -6.28
C VAL A 179 4.09 16.05 -6.17
N THR A 180 4.38 16.69 -7.30
CA THR A 180 5.20 17.92 -7.34
C THR A 180 4.51 19.11 -6.68
N ALA A 181 3.18 19.21 -6.83
CA ALA A 181 2.37 20.24 -6.16
C ALA A 181 2.40 20.13 -4.61
N ARG A 182 2.87 19.00 -4.06
CA ARG A 182 3.07 18.80 -2.62
C ARG A 182 4.48 19.15 -2.14
N GLY A 183 5.32 19.77 -2.99
CA GLY A 183 6.70 20.13 -2.63
C GLY A 183 7.63 18.92 -2.51
N LEU A 184 7.36 17.89 -3.30
CA LEU A 184 8.18 16.68 -3.42
C LEU A 184 8.88 16.69 -4.78
N ALA A 185 10.21 16.61 -4.78
CA ALA A 185 10.99 16.45 -5.99
C ALA A 185 11.03 14.96 -6.38
N VAL A 186 10.48 14.62 -7.54
CA VAL A 186 10.51 13.24 -8.05
C VAL A 186 11.92 12.91 -8.52
N LEU A 187 12.50 11.85 -7.98
CA LEU A 187 13.83 11.34 -8.35
C LEU A 187 13.70 10.27 -9.44
N GLU A 188 12.80 9.33 -9.22
CA GLU A 188 12.47 8.25 -10.14
C GLU A 188 11.00 7.87 -9.95
N HIS A 189 10.39 7.28 -10.95
CA HIS A 189 9.11 6.58 -10.83
C HIS A 189 9.09 5.41 -11.82
N PHE A 190 8.32 4.39 -11.53
CA PHE A 190 8.13 3.25 -12.42
C PHE A 190 6.86 2.48 -12.09
N THR A 191 6.28 1.87 -13.12
CA THR A 191 5.14 0.98 -12.96
C THR A 191 5.59 -0.35 -12.35
N LEU A 192 4.86 -0.84 -11.34
CA LEU A 192 5.07 -2.16 -10.78
C LEU A 192 4.82 -3.25 -11.83
N PRO A 193 5.65 -4.29 -11.89
CA PRO A 193 5.44 -5.39 -12.85
C PRO A 193 4.17 -6.18 -12.50
N ALA A 194 3.61 -6.86 -13.49
CA ALA A 194 2.44 -7.71 -13.29
C ALA A 194 2.65 -8.78 -12.20
N SER A 195 3.87 -9.28 -12.02
CA SER A 195 4.22 -10.21 -10.93
C SER A 195 3.93 -9.65 -9.54
N ALA A 196 4.13 -8.33 -9.32
CA ALA A 196 3.84 -7.69 -8.04
C ALA A 196 2.34 -7.70 -7.68
N TRP A 197 1.47 -7.70 -8.69
CA TRP A 197 0.03 -7.85 -8.51
C TRP A 197 -0.33 -9.29 -8.13
N TRP A 198 0.32 -10.28 -8.75
CA TRP A 198 0.07 -11.69 -8.47
C TRP A 198 0.63 -12.12 -7.11
N GLU A 199 1.68 -11.46 -6.58
CA GLU A 199 2.10 -11.66 -5.17
C GLU A 199 1.01 -11.30 -4.14
N TYR A 200 0.06 -10.43 -4.52
CA TYR A 200 -1.11 -10.09 -3.71
C TYR A 200 -2.32 -10.96 -4.09
N TYR A 201 -2.62 -11.09 -5.37
CA TYR A 201 -3.85 -11.74 -5.80
C TYR A 201 -3.86 -13.26 -5.68
N GLU A 202 -2.75 -13.97 -5.88
CA GLU A 202 -2.72 -15.43 -5.71
C GLU A 202 -3.08 -15.86 -4.28
N PRO A 203 -2.49 -15.29 -3.21
CA PRO A 203 -2.94 -15.58 -1.84
C PRO A 203 -4.39 -15.17 -1.57
N LEU A 204 -4.84 -14.06 -2.14
CA LEU A 204 -6.21 -13.58 -2.02
C LEU A 204 -7.19 -14.57 -2.64
N GLU A 205 -6.96 -15.06 -3.85
CA GLU A 205 -7.81 -16.07 -4.52
C GLU A 205 -7.91 -17.37 -3.69
N ALA A 206 -6.79 -17.84 -3.15
CA ALA A 206 -6.77 -19.01 -2.27
C ALA A 206 -7.63 -18.77 -1.02
N ARG A 207 -7.53 -17.58 -0.42
CA ARG A 207 -8.32 -17.19 0.74
C ARG A 207 -9.81 -17.08 0.42
N LEU A 208 -10.17 -16.49 -0.71
CA LEU A 208 -11.56 -16.40 -1.17
C LEU A 208 -12.19 -17.78 -1.38
N ALA A 209 -11.45 -18.73 -1.95
CA ALA A 209 -11.93 -20.11 -2.12
C ALA A 209 -12.20 -20.82 -0.77
N GLU A 210 -11.34 -20.62 0.23
CA GLU A 210 -11.55 -21.14 1.58
C GLU A 210 -12.80 -20.53 2.23
N LEU A 211 -12.93 -19.20 2.18
CA LEU A 211 -14.04 -18.48 2.81
C LEU A 211 -15.37 -18.75 2.12
N GLN A 212 -15.39 -18.98 0.82
CA GLN A 212 -16.59 -19.37 0.10
C GLN A 212 -17.19 -20.69 0.61
N GLN A 213 -16.34 -21.66 0.97
CA GLN A 213 -16.79 -22.90 1.57
C GLN A 213 -17.29 -22.68 3.01
N ARG A 214 -16.59 -21.84 3.78
CA ARG A 214 -16.96 -21.52 5.18
C ARG A 214 -18.29 -20.79 5.27
N HIS A 215 -18.58 -19.89 4.35
CA HIS A 215 -19.79 -19.09 4.29
C HIS A 215 -20.85 -19.64 3.34
N ALA A 216 -20.81 -20.95 3.01
CA ALA A 216 -21.83 -21.58 2.17
C ALA A 216 -23.23 -21.38 2.82
N GLY A 217 -24.14 -20.70 2.08
CA GLY A 217 -25.49 -20.37 2.58
C GLY A 217 -25.61 -18.99 3.25
N ASP A 218 -24.54 -18.25 3.48
CA ASP A 218 -24.56 -16.86 3.94
C ASP A 218 -24.48 -15.91 2.74
N GLY A 219 -25.64 -15.51 2.19
CA GLY A 219 -25.71 -14.67 1.00
C GLY A 219 -24.99 -13.33 1.14
N ALA A 220 -25.05 -12.72 2.35
CA ALA A 220 -24.38 -11.46 2.63
C ALA A 220 -22.86 -11.59 2.59
N ALA A 221 -22.32 -12.65 3.19
CA ALA A 221 -20.88 -12.90 3.13
C ALA A 221 -20.43 -13.23 1.69
N LEU A 222 -21.20 -14.02 0.95
CA LEU A 222 -20.89 -14.38 -0.43
C LEU A 222 -20.87 -13.16 -1.37
N GLU A 223 -21.71 -12.14 -1.12
CA GLU A 223 -21.67 -10.87 -1.87
C GLU A 223 -20.32 -10.14 -1.68
N VAL A 224 -19.82 -10.03 -0.44
CA VAL A 224 -18.52 -9.41 -0.13
C VAL A 224 -17.36 -10.19 -0.78
N LEU A 225 -17.40 -11.52 -0.73
CA LEU A 225 -16.40 -12.37 -1.38
C LEU A 225 -16.41 -12.20 -2.90
N GLU A 226 -17.58 -11.99 -3.50
CA GLU A 226 -17.71 -11.78 -4.94
C GLU A 226 -17.14 -10.42 -5.37
N GLU A 227 -17.31 -9.34 -4.57
CA GLU A 227 -16.68 -8.05 -4.82
C GLU A 227 -15.15 -8.19 -4.94
N ALA A 228 -14.51 -8.89 -3.99
CA ALA A 228 -13.06 -9.14 -4.03
C ALA A 228 -12.64 -10.02 -5.23
N ARG A 229 -13.49 -10.98 -5.62
CA ARG A 229 -13.24 -11.80 -6.82
C ARG A 229 -13.31 -10.97 -8.10
N VAL A 230 -14.29 -10.07 -8.20
CA VAL A 230 -14.43 -9.16 -9.34
C VAL A 230 -13.19 -8.29 -9.49
N GLU A 231 -12.61 -7.79 -8.40
CA GLU A 231 -11.35 -7.03 -8.43
C GLU A 231 -10.22 -7.83 -9.12
N VAL A 232 -10.00 -9.07 -8.70
CA VAL A 232 -8.97 -9.94 -9.30
C VAL A 232 -9.24 -10.18 -10.78
N GLU A 233 -10.51 -10.43 -11.16
CA GLU A 233 -10.89 -10.64 -12.55
C GLU A 233 -10.73 -9.39 -13.41
N MET A 234 -11.01 -8.22 -12.87
CA MET A 234 -10.76 -6.93 -13.54
C MET A 234 -9.27 -6.76 -13.85
N TYR A 235 -8.38 -7.09 -12.90
CA TYR A 235 -6.95 -7.07 -13.17
C TYR A 235 -6.54 -8.12 -14.22
N ARG A 236 -7.05 -9.34 -14.13
CA ARG A 236 -6.74 -10.41 -15.10
C ARG A 236 -7.06 -10.00 -16.52
N ARG A 237 -8.17 -9.29 -16.73
CA ARG A 237 -8.63 -8.86 -18.05
C ARG A 237 -8.03 -7.54 -18.52
N PHE A 238 -7.78 -6.62 -17.61
CA PHE A 238 -7.47 -5.23 -17.92
C PHE A 238 -6.18 -4.69 -17.30
N GLY A 239 -5.39 -5.49 -16.59
CA GLY A 239 -4.14 -5.08 -15.95
C GLY A 239 -3.08 -4.52 -16.90
N TRP A 240 -3.26 -4.64 -18.22
CA TRP A 240 -2.46 -3.96 -19.24
C TRP A 240 -2.80 -2.47 -19.37
N SER A 241 -3.96 -2.03 -18.90
CA SER A 241 -4.48 -0.66 -19.06
C SER A 241 -4.34 0.22 -17.82
N TYR A 242 -4.11 -0.39 -16.66
CA TYR A 242 -3.87 0.30 -15.39
C TYR A 242 -2.85 -0.48 -14.55
N GLY A 243 -2.30 0.17 -13.56
CA GLY A 243 -1.34 -0.45 -12.66
C GLY A 243 -1.04 0.44 -11.47
N TYR A 244 -0.09 0.01 -10.64
CA TYR A 244 0.49 0.86 -9.62
C TYR A 244 1.78 1.46 -10.12
N GLU A 245 1.88 2.79 -10.01
CA GLU A 245 3.12 3.53 -10.23
C GLU A 245 3.76 3.80 -8.88
N LEU A 246 5.04 3.45 -8.74
CA LEU A 246 5.83 3.73 -7.54
C LEU A 246 6.62 5.03 -7.76
N PHE A 247 6.39 6.01 -6.91
CA PHE A 247 7.04 7.32 -6.94
C PHE A 247 8.12 7.38 -5.87
N ILE A 248 9.35 7.71 -6.25
CA ILE A 248 10.49 7.90 -5.38
C ILE A 248 10.80 9.41 -5.35
N CYS A 249 10.63 10.02 -4.21
CA CYS A 249 10.63 11.46 -4.08
C CYS A 249 11.56 11.92 -2.95
N ARG A 250 11.97 13.19 -3.03
CA ARG A 250 12.72 13.87 -1.98
C ARG A 250 11.96 15.09 -1.50
N ARG A 251 11.90 15.29 -0.18
CA ARG A 251 11.42 16.54 0.40
C ARG A 251 12.44 17.64 0.12
N ALA A 252 12.00 18.74 -0.56
CA ALA A 252 12.77 19.94 -0.76
C ALA A 252 13.10 20.66 0.56
#